data_b41754814c24a07f007b4a36d896b4df
#
_entry.id   b41754814c24a07f007b4a36d896b4df
#
_cell.length_a   1.000
_cell.length_b   1.000
_cell.length_c   1.000
_cell.angle_alpha   90.00
_cell.angle_beta   90.00
_cell.angle_gamma   90.00
#
_symmetry.space_group_name_H-M   'P 1'
#
loop_
_entity.id
_entity.type
_entity.pdbx_description
1 polymer ?
#
loop_
_entity_poly.entity_id
_entity_poly.type
_entity_poly.pdbx_seq_one_letter_code
_entity_poly.pdbx_strand_id
1 'polypeptide(L)'
;MLYAGYYERSEMMNNINIGMLAHVDAGKTTLSESLLYVSGSIRQLGRVDHGNAFLDYDAQEKDRGITIYAKQAIFDWKDTRITLLDTPGHVDFSAEMERVLQVLDYAVVIINALDGIQSHTETIWKLLQHYHVPALVFVNKMDVSHTERTQIMEDLKRHLDEHCVDVTLQDEACQEQLAMCSDELLESYMETGGITDEQLADAVAQRTIFPCCRSEERRVGK
;
A
#
# COMPACT_ATOMS: atom_id res chain seq x y z
N MET A 1 11.08 -30.04 -23.98
CA MET A 1 12.16 -29.11 -23.59
C MET A 1 11.66 -27.72 -23.16
N LEU A 2 10.40 -27.32 -23.39
CA LEU A 2 9.79 -26.03 -22.97
C LEU A 2 9.21 -26.02 -21.55
N TYR A 3 9.00 -27.17 -20.94
CA TYR A 3 8.42 -27.27 -19.57
C TYR A 3 9.46 -27.20 -18.44
N ALA A 4 10.72 -27.53 -18.69
CA ALA A 4 11.79 -27.51 -17.68
C ALA A 4 12.19 -26.06 -17.28
N GLY A 5 12.18 -25.12 -18.24
CA GLY A 5 12.53 -23.72 -17.98
C GLY A 5 11.49 -22.92 -17.15
N TYR A 6 10.26 -23.43 -17.07
CA TYR A 6 9.21 -22.77 -16.28
C TYR A 6 9.29 -23.14 -14.79
N TYR A 7 9.75 -24.37 -14.49
CA TYR A 7 9.92 -24.84 -13.12
C TYR A 7 11.19 -24.28 -12.45
N GLU A 8 12.29 -24.16 -13.19
CA GLU A 8 13.54 -23.59 -12.65
C GLU A 8 13.43 -22.08 -12.33
N ARG A 9 12.54 -21.34 -13.03
CA ARG A 9 12.29 -19.93 -12.73
C ARG A 9 11.42 -19.71 -11.49
N SER A 10 10.57 -20.68 -11.15
CA SER A 10 9.67 -20.57 -10.00
C SER A 10 10.37 -20.85 -8.64
N GLU A 11 11.51 -21.54 -8.65
CA GLU A 11 12.24 -21.86 -7.41
C GLU A 11 13.13 -20.71 -6.89
N MET A 12 13.35 -19.65 -7.68
CA MET A 12 14.16 -18.49 -7.30
C MET A 12 13.37 -17.19 -7.15
N MET A 13 12.04 -17.20 -7.31
CA MET A 13 11.21 -16.02 -7.12
C MET A 13 10.75 -15.90 -5.66
N ASN A 14 10.99 -14.75 -5.06
CA ASN A 14 10.40 -14.43 -3.77
C ASN A 14 8.89 -14.32 -3.93
N ASN A 15 8.12 -14.86 -2.98
CA ASN A 15 6.67 -14.74 -2.96
C ASN A 15 6.27 -13.82 -1.81
N ILE A 16 5.48 -12.79 -2.10
CA ILE A 16 5.05 -11.79 -1.13
C ILE A 16 3.53 -11.60 -1.24
N ASN A 17 2.83 -11.66 -0.10
CA ASN A 17 1.40 -11.37 0.01
C ASN A 17 1.21 -9.94 0.49
N ILE A 18 0.59 -9.10 -0.32
CA ILE A 18 0.33 -7.69 0.00
C ILE A 18 -1.18 -7.47 0.15
N GLY A 19 -1.61 -7.00 1.33
CA GLY A 19 -2.99 -6.63 1.58
C GLY A 19 -3.27 -5.18 1.23
N MET A 20 -4.35 -4.94 0.48
CA MET A 20 -4.87 -3.60 0.20
C MET A 20 -5.96 -3.28 1.19
N LEU A 21 -5.71 -2.36 2.12
CA LEU A 21 -6.59 -2.00 3.23
C LEU A 21 -7.02 -0.53 3.10
N ALA A 22 -8.31 -0.27 3.20
CA ALA A 22 -8.81 1.09 3.03
C ALA A 22 -10.19 1.27 3.68
N HIS A 23 -10.50 2.50 4.04
CA HIS A 23 -11.89 2.91 4.23
C HIS A 23 -12.64 2.89 2.88
N VAL A 24 -13.97 2.82 2.94
CA VAL A 24 -14.85 2.88 1.75
C VAL A 24 -14.51 4.13 0.93
N ASP A 25 -14.55 4.01 -0.39
CA ASP A 25 -14.27 5.09 -1.36
C ASP A 25 -12.87 5.74 -1.30
N ALA A 26 -11.91 5.16 -0.57
CA ALA A 26 -10.54 5.66 -0.57
C ALA A 26 -9.78 5.38 -1.88
N GLY A 27 -10.34 4.57 -2.78
CA GLY A 27 -9.74 4.24 -4.09
C GLY A 27 -8.91 2.95 -4.09
N LYS A 28 -9.20 2.03 -3.19
CA LYS A 28 -8.53 0.73 -3.06
C LYS A 28 -8.49 -0.05 -4.38
N THR A 29 -9.65 -0.32 -4.98
CA THR A 29 -9.75 -1.06 -6.25
C THR A 29 -9.03 -0.32 -7.38
N THR A 30 -9.12 1.01 -7.43
CA THR A 30 -8.43 1.83 -8.45
C THR A 30 -6.91 1.71 -8.34
N LEU A 31 -6.36 1.72 -7.12
CA LEU A 31 -4.92 1.53 -6.91
C LEU A 31 -4.49 0.10 -7.27
N SER A 32 -5.26 -0.91 -6.88
CA SER A 32 -5.00 -2.31 -7.23
C SER A 32 -4.99 -2.52 -8.75
N GLU A 33 -5.96 -1.97 -9.48
CA GLU A 33 -6.01 -1.99 -10.94
C GLU A 33 -4.79 -1.29 -11.57
N SER A 34 -4.37 -0.16 -10.99
CA SER A 34 -3.19 0.57 -11.46
C SER A 34 -1.90 -0.25 -11.30
N LEU A 35 -1.75 -0.95 -10.18
CA LEU A 35 -0.61 -1.85 -9.95
C LEU A 35 -0.58 -3.01 -10.95
N LEU A 36 -1.74 -3.63 -11.22
CA LEU A 36 -1.87 -4.70 -12.22
C LEU A 36 -1.58 -4.19 -13.65
N TYR A 37 -1.96 -2.96 -13.96
CA TYR A 37 -1.67 -2.35 -15.24
C TYR A 37 -0.18 -2.04 -15.41
N VAL A 38 0.46 -1.42 -14.42
CA VAL A 38 1.88 -1.07 -14.45
C VAL A 38 2.76 -2.33 -14.48
N SER A 39 2.37 -3.40 -13.78
CA SER A 39 3.06 -4.70 -13.86
C SER A 39 2.89 -5.42 -15.19
N GLY A 40 2.00 -4.94 -16.09
CA GLY A 40 1.70 -5.56 -17.36
C GLY A 40 0.79 -6.78 -17.27
N SER A 41 0.21 -7.07 -16.11
CA SER A 41 -0.69 -8.22 -15.88
C SER A 41 -2.05 -8.01 -16.55
N ILE A 42 -2.49 -6.77 -16.67
CA ILE A 42 -3.67 -6.39 -17.44
C ILE A 42 -3.29 -5.40 -18.56
N ARG A 43 -3.95 -5.51 -19.70
CA ARG A 43 -3.65 -4.68 -20.89
C ARG A 43 -4.39 -3.35 -20.91
N GLN A 44 -5.47 -3.23 -20.16
CA GLN A 44 -6.31 -2.03 -20.07
C GLN A 44 -6.64 -1.77 -18.62
N LEU A 45 -6.56 -0.51 -18.24
CA LEU A 45 -6.95 -0.08 -16.89
C LEU A 45 -8.48 -0.18 -16.77
N GLY A 46 -8.96 -1.02 -15.87
CA GLY A 46 -10.38 -1.09 -15.50
C GLY A 46 -10.79 0.15 -14.71
N ARG A 47 -12.05 0.56 -14.86
CA ARG A 47 -12.66 1.64 -14.09
C ARG A 47 -13.83 1.10 -13.28
N VAL A 48 -13.81 1.33 -11.98
CA VAL A 48 -14.90 0.95 -11.06
C VAL A 48 -16.23 1.57 -11.51
N ASP A 49 -16.19 2.86 -11.91
CA ASP A 49 -17.37 3.61 -12.38
C ASP A 49 -18.02 3.01 -13.66
N HIS A 50 -17.25 2.27 -14.45
CA HIS A 50 -17.73 1.59 -15.66
C HIS A 50 -18.04 0.11 -15.45
N GLY A 51 -17.82 -0.44 -14.23
CA GLY A 51 -18.08 -1.83 -13.88
C GLY A 51 -17.24 -2.85 -14.66
N ASN A 52 -16.06 -2.42 -15.17
CA ASN A 52 -15.14 -3.25 -15.95
C ASN A 52 -13.78 -3.46 -15.26
N ALA A 53 -13.69 -3.19 -13.96
CA ALA A 53 -12.51 -3.45 -13.17
C ALA A 53 -12.23 -4.96 -13.11
N PHE A 54 -10.97 -5.36 -13.25
CA PHE A 54 -10.54 -6.77 -13.27
C PHE A 54 -10.86 -7.48 -11.96
N LEU A 55 -10.84 -6.77 -10.83
CA LEU A 55 -11.13 -7.31 -9.51
C LEU A 55 -12.63 -7.32 -9.16
N ASP A 56 -13.50 -6.62 -9.89
CA ASP A 56 -14.93 -6.55 -9.61
C ASP A 56 -15.72 -7.58 -10.44
N TYR A 57 -15.77 -8.84 -9.98
CA TYR A 57 -16.49 -9.91 -10.67
C TYR A 57 -17.92 -10.11 -10.16
N ASP A 58 -18.23 -9.76 -8.90
CA ASP A 58 -19.52 -10.01 -8.29
C ASP A 58 -20.55 -8.94 -8.64
N ALA A 59 -21.74 -9.36 -9.08
CA ALA A 59 -22.82 -8.45 -9.45
C ALA A 59 -23.33 -7.62 -8.25
N GLN A 60 -23.33 -8.19 -7.03
CA GLN A 60 -23.76 -7.48 -5.82
C GLN A 60 -22.77 -6.40 -5.37
N GLU A 61 -21.48 -6.65 -5.60
CA GLU A 61 -20.43 -5.67 -5.34
C GLU A 61 -20.50 -4.51 -6.33
N LYS A 62 -20.75 -4.81 -7.62
CA LYS A 62 -20.94 -3.77 -8.66
C LYS A 62 -22.12 -2.86 -8.38
N ASP A 63 -23.25 -3.44 -7.97
CA ASP A 63 -24.46 -2.67 -7.67
C ASP A 63 -24.31 -1.78 -6.43
N ARG A 64 -23.46 -2.15 -5.48
CA ARG A 64 -23.23 -1.43 -4.24
C ARG A 64 -21.96 -0.57 -4.25
N GLY A 65 -21.04 -0.78 -5.20
CA GLY A 65 -19.75 -0.11 -5.28
C GLY A 65 -18.80 -0.45 -4.13
N ILE A 66 -18.98 -1.61 -3.47
CA ILE A 66 -18.16 -2.05 -2.32
C ILE A 66 -17.61 -3.45 -2.53
N THR A 67 -16.43 -3.74 -2.00
CA THR A 67 -15.86 -5.08 -1.93
C THR A 67 -16.45 -5.82 -0.73
N ILE A 68 -17.03 -7.00 -0.94
CA ILE A 68 -17.65 -7.83 0.11
C ILE A 68 -16.72 -9.00 0.48
N TYR A 69 -16.08 -9.63 -0.51
CA TYR A 69 -15.17 -10.75 -0.32
C TYR A 69 -13.74 -10.35 -0.64
N ALA A 70 -12.79 -10.93 0.10
CA ALA A 70 -11.38 -10.77 -0.22
C ALA A 70 -11.11 -11.39 -1.60
N LYS A 71 -10.48 -10.62 -2.47
CA LYS A 71 -10.10 -11.04 -3.82
C LYS A 71 -8.59 -11.06 -3.95
N GLN A 72 -8.09 -11.92 -4.82
CA GLN A 72 -6.66 -12.00 -5.07
C GLN A 72 -6.33 -11.78 -6.55
N ALA A 73 -5.21 -11.12 -6.77
CA ALA A 73 -4.56 -11.05 -8.07
C ALA A 73 -3.08 -11.38 -7.91
N ILE A 74 -2.53 -12.08 -8.87
CA ILE A 74 -1.12 -12.47 -8.84
C ILE A 74 -0.41 -11.80 -10.02
N PHE A 75 0.72 -11.17 -9.74
CA PHE A 75 1.58 -10.61 -10.76
C PHE A 75 3.06 -10.72 -10.37
N ASP A 76 3.92 -10.71 -11.38
CA ASP A 76 5.35 -10.75 -11.18
C ASP A 76 5.92 -9.33 -11.36
N TRP A 77 6.76 -8.90 -10.41
CA TRP A 77 7.48 -7.64 -10.48
C TRP A 77 8.96 -7.88 -10.20
N LYS A 78 9.81 -7.66 -11.21
CA LYS A 78 11.23 -8.04 -11.16
C LYS A 78 11.37 -9.54 -10.81
N ASP A 79 12.10 -9.86 -9.73
CA ASP A 79 12.35 -11.22 -9.27
C ASP A 79 11.39 -11.67 -8.14
N THR A 80 10.26 -10.97 -8.01
CA THR A 80 9.28 -11.20 -6.93
C THR A 80 7.90 -11.47 -7.52
N ARG A 81 7.25 -12.54 -7.05
CA ARG A 81 5.84 -12.82 -7.29
C ARG A 81 5.01 -12.20 -6.19
N ILE A 82 4.11 -11.32 -6.57
CA ILE A 82 3.24 -10.59 -5.64
C ILE A 82 1.83 -11.16 -5.74
N THR A 83 1.31 -11.60 -4.60
CA THR A 83 -0.13 -11.87 -4.42
C THR A 83 -0.77 -10.67 -3.77
N LEU A 84 -1.54 -9.94 -4.56
CA LEU A 84 -2.30 -8.80 -4.08
C LEU A 84 -3.64 -9.29 -3.53
N LEU A 85 -3.93 -8.98 -2.27
CA LEU A 85 -5.18 -9.33 -1.59
C LEU A 85 -6.01 -8.06 -1.40
N ASP A 86 -7.09 -7.94 -2.19
CA ASP A 86 -8.05 -6.85 -2.07
C ASP A 86 -9.07 -7.18 -0.99
N THR A 87 -9.07 -6.45 0.13
CA THR A 87 -9.91 -6.75 1.30
C THR A 87 -11.17 -5.89 1.32
N PRO A 88 -12.25 -6.37 1.94
CA PRO A 88 -13.43 -5.54 2.19
C PRO A 88 -13.08 -4.28 2.99
N GLY A 89 -13.54 -3.12 2.53
CA GLY A 89 -13.32 -1.82 3.20
C GLY A 89 -14.38 -1.43 4.22
N HIS A 90 -15.42 -2.27 4.41
CA HIS A 90 -16.53 -1.97 5.29
C HIS A 90 -16.36 -2.64 6.66
N VAL A 91 -16.72 -1.96 7.74
CA VAL A 91 -16.60 -2.46 9.14
C VAL A 91 -17.35 -3.76 9.42
N ASP A 92 -18.44 -4.03 8.68
CA ASP A 92 -19.22 -5.25 8.83
C ASP A 92 -18.48 -6.54 8.41
N PHE A 93 -17.35 -6.39 7.70
CA PHE A 93 -16.53 -7.50 7.21
C PHE A 93 -15.19 -7.64 7.97
N SER A 94 -15.11 -7.16 9.21
CA SER A 94 -13.89 -7.21 10.04
C SER A 94 -13.35 -8.63 10.23
N ALA A 95 -14.20 -9.62 10.38
CA ALA A 95 -13.78 -11.02 10.50
C ALA A 95 -13.08 -11.57 9.25
N GLU A 96 -13.50 -11.13 8.05
CA GLU A 96 -12.83 -11.46 6.80
C GLU A 96 -11.48 -10.77 6.69
N MET A 97 -11.42 -9.51 7.10
CA MET A 97 -10.16 -8.75 7.17
C MET A 97 -9.15 -9.42 8.11
N GLU A 98 -9.55 -9.82 9.32
CA GLU A 98 -8.64 -10.47 10.27
C GLU A 98 -8.06 -11.78 9.74
N ARG A 99 -8.81 -12.56 8.98
CA ARG A 99 -8.31 -13.78 8.33
C ARG A 99 -7.24 -13.46 7.29
N VAL A 100 -7.43 -12.40 6.53
CA VAL A 100 -6.46 -11.96 5.53
C VAL A 100 -5.19 -11.46 6.19
N LEU A 101 -5.29 -10.69 7.29
CA LEU A 101 -4.11 -10.14 7.99
C LEU A 101 -3.11 -11.21 8.43
N GLN A 102 -3.58 -12.42 8.74
CA GLN A 102 -2.72 -13.53 9.20
C GLN A 102 -1.81 -14.12 8.10
N VAL A 103 -2.09 -13.82 6.85
CA VAL A 103 -1.32 -14.33 5.70
C VAL A 103 -0.57 -13.24 4.95
N LEU A 104 -0.63 -11.99 5.43
CA LEU A 104 0.08 -10.88 4.82
C LEU A 104 1.54 -10.81 5.24
N ASP A 105 2.40 -10.59 4.27
CA ASP A 105 3.78 -10.16 4.50
C ASP A 105 3.86 -8.64 4.66
N TYR A 106 3.04 -7.90 3.90
CA TYR A 106 2.93 -6.44 3.94
C TYR A 106 1.50 -5.97 3.75
N ALA A 107 1.20 -4.78 4.22
CA ALA A 107 -0.07 -4.09 3.99
C ALA A 107 0.14 -2.72 3.36
N VAL A 108 -0.76 -2.32 2.46
CA VAL A 108 -0.88 -0.95 1.97
C VAL A 108 -2.17 -0.36 2.51
N VAL A 109 -2.04 0.61 3.41
CA VAL A 109 -3.17 1.35 3.99
C VAL A 109 -3.44 2.57 3.13
N ILE A 110 -4.61 2.60 2.48
CA ILE A 110 -4.99 3.67 1.56
C ILE A 110 -5.89 4.66 2.29
N ILE A 111 -5.50 5.92 2.26
CA ILE A 111 -6.20 7.04 2.91
C ILE A 111 -6.67 8.02 1.84
N ASN A 112 -7.92 8.44 1.91
CA ASN A 112 -8.43 9.51 1.08
C ASN A 112 -8.04 10.87 1.68
N ALA A 113 -7.30 11.69 0.94
CA ALA A 113 -6.84 13.01 1.40
C ALA A 113 -7.97 13.99 1.74
N LEU A 114 -9.18 13.80 1.15
CA LEU A 114 -10.34 14.63 1.45
C LEU A 114 -10.95 14.31 2.81
N ASP A 115 -11.03 13.02 3.14
CA ASP A 115 -11.71 12.54 4.34
C ASP A 115 -10.77 12.47 5.54
N GLY A 116 -9.45 12.47 5.28
CA GLY A 116 -8.42 12.27 6.29
C GLY A 116 -8.46 10.88 6.93
N ILE A 117 -7.93 10.78 8.14
CA ILE A 117 -7.89 9.53 8.89
C ILE A 117 -9.23 9.30 9.56
N GLN A 118 -9.92 8.24 9.17
CA GLN A 118 -11.20 7.82 9.70
C GLN A 118 -11.03 6.83 10.86
N SER A 119 -12.01 6.72 11.77
CA SER A 119 -11.98 5.77 12.89
C SER A 119 -11.77 4.32 12.43
N HIS A 120 -12.26 3.97 11.24
CA HIS A 120 -12.02 2.67 10.65
C HIS A 120 -10.55 2.47 10.26
N THR A 121 -9.88 3.49 9.74
CA THR A 121 -8.44 3.47 9.44
C THR A 121 -7.61 3.24 10.70
N GLU A 122 -7.96 3.92 11.81
CA GLU A 122 -7.31 3.67 13.11
C GLU A 122 -7.52 2.24 13.61
N THR A 123 -8.71 1.68 13.37
CA THR A 123 -9.00 0.27 13.73
C THR A 123 -8.15 -0.69 12.91
N ILE A 124 -8.06 -0.48 11.59
CA ILE A 124 -7.17 -1.25 10.71
C ILE A 124 -5.72 -1.15 11.21
N TRP A 125 -5.27 0.05 11.54
CA TRP A 125 -3.91 0.28 12.03
C TRP A 125 -3.59 -0.50 13.30
N LYS A 126 -4.51 -0.48 14.27
CA LYS A 126 -4.39 -1.27 15.52
C LYS A 126 -4.33 -2.78 15.25
N LEU A 127 -5.10 -3.27 14.28
CA LEU A 127 -5.04 -4.68 13.87
C LEU A 127 -3.69 -5.01 13.22
N LEU A 128 -3.16 -4.17 12.34
CA LEU A 128 -1.82 -4.33 11.77
C LEU A 128 -0.74 -4.33 12.85
N GLN A 129 -0.89 -3.50 13.88
CA GLN A 129 0.00 -3.50 15.05
C GLN A 129 -0.11 -4.81 15.83
N HIS A 130 -1.32 -5.30 16.05
CA HIS A 130 -1.57 -6.54 16.81
C HIS A 130 -1.00 -7.77 16.12
N TYR A 131 -1.16 -7.86 14.80
CA TYR A 131 -0.64 -8.98 13.99
C TYR A 131 0.80 -8.78 13.52
N HIS A 132 1.45 -7.68 13.91
CA HIS A 132 2.82 -7.33 13.52
C HIS A 132 3.05 -7.28 12.00
N VAL A 133 2.04 -6.90 11.23
CA VAL A 133 2.14 -6.77 9.77
C VAL A 133 2.83 -5.44 9.41
N PRO A 134 3.94 -5.45 8.68
CA PRO A 134 4.57 -4.26 8.13
C PRO A 134 3.61 -3.49 7.22
N ALA A 135 3.61 -2.17 7.29
CA ALA A 135 2.64 -1.36 6.57
C ALA A 135 3.27 -0.18 5.84
N LEU A 136 2.73 0.10 4.65
CA LEU A 136 2.96 1.31 3.89
C LEU A 136 1.66 2.12 3.86
N VAL A 137 1.75 3.44 3.84
CA VAL A 137 0.59 4.32 3.73
C VAL A 137 0.56 4.95 2.33
N PHE A 138 -0.60 4.89 1.67
CA PHE A 138 -0.81 5.55 0.40
C PHE A 138 -1.93 6.59 0.52
N VAL A 139 -1.58 7.87 0.43
CA VAL A 139 -2.53 8.98 0.46
C VAL A 139 -3.03 9.26 -0.95
N ASN A 140 -4.29 8.94 -1.19
CA ASN A 140 -4.94 9.05 -2.50
C ASN A 140 -5.79 10.33 -2.61
N LYS A 141 -6.18 10.69 -3.84
CA LYS A 141 -7.03 11.84 -4.19
C LYS A 141 -6.44 13.19 -3.77
N MET A 142 -5.12 13.30 -3.85
CA MET A 142 -4.41 14.56 -3.58
C MET A 142 -4.78 15.70 -4.55
N ASP A 143 -5.20 15.34 -5.77
CA ASP A 143 -5.62 16.26 -6.83
C ASP A 143 -6.89 17.07 -6.54
N VAL A 144 -7.78 16.50 -5.73
CA VAL A 144 -9.05 17.12 -5.32
C VAL A 144 -9.03 17.63 -3.89
N SER A 145 -8.02 17.24 -3.10
CA SER A 145 -7.82 17.74 -1.75
C SER A 145 -7.19 19.14 -1.77
N HIS A 146 -7.67 20.02 -0.89
CA HIS A 146 -7.05 21.32 -0.61
C HIS A 146 -6.13 21.25 0.62
N THR A 147 -5.95 20.08 1.22
CA THR A 147 -5.11 19.87 2.40
C THR A 147 -3.64 19.91 2.02
N GLU A 148 -2.88 20.69 2.74
CA GLU A 148 -1.43 20.77 2.50
C GLU A 148 -0.73 19.46 2.92
N ARG A 149 0.36 19.16 2.21
CA ARG A 149 1.19 17.97 2.47
C ARG A 149 1.62 17.85 3.93
N THR A 150 2.07 18.96 4.50
CA THR A 150 2.53 19.03 5.90
C THR A 150 1.44 18.65 6.88
N GLN A 151 0.24 19.15 6.66
CA GLN A 151 -0.92 18.85 7.50
C GLN A 151 -1.27 17.34 7.45
N ILE A 152 -1.26 16.76 6.25
CA ILE A 152 -1.54 15.32 6.09
C ILE A 152 -0.48 14.50 6.85
N MET A 153 0.81 14.84 6.73
CA MET A 153 1.87 14.12 7.44
C MET A 153 1.78 14.27 8.96
N GLU A 154 1.40 15.45 9.46
CA GLU A 154 1.15 15.67 10.89
C GLU A 154 -0.02 14.82 11.40
N ASP A 155 -1.10 14.70 10.61
CA ASP A 155 -2.25 13.87 10.96
C ASP A 155 -1.88 12.39 10.94
N LEU A 156 -1.10 11.92 9.96
CA LEU A 156 -0.59 10.55 9.92
C LEU A 156 0.26 10.24 11.15
N LYS A 157 1.20 11.12 11.51
CA LYS A 157 2.05 10.95 12.68
C LYS A 157 1.25 10.93 13.99
N ARG A 158 0.21 11.75 14.09
CA ARG A 158 -0.63 11.86 15.30
C ARG A 158 -1.54 10.65 15.51
N HIS A 159 -2.14 10.14 14.43
CA HIS A 159 -3.21 9.14 14.51
C HIS A 159 -2.74 7.71 14.22
N LEU A 160 -1.65 7.53 13.50
CA LEU A 160 -1.13 6.22 13.15
C LEU A 160 0.18 5.93 13.88
N ASP A 161 1.28 6.59 13.50
CA ASP A 161 2.59 6.37 14.11
C ASP A 161 3.52 7.56 13.83
N GLU A 162 4.33 7.96 14.82
CA GLU A 162 5.29 9.05 14.68
C GLU A 162 6.39 8.79 13.65
N HIS A 163 6.66 7.51 13.34
CA HIS A 163 7.63 7.07 12.32
C HIS A 163 7.03 6.98 10.90
N CYS A 164 5.88 7.61 10.66
CA CYS A 164 5.37 7.86 9.30
C CYS A 164 6.30 8.86 8.58
N VAL A 165 6.91 8.44 7.47
CA VAL A 165 7.83 9.28 6.68
C VAL A 165 7.37 9.36 5.23
N ASP A 166 7.26 10.59 4.69
CA ASP A 166 6.91 10.81 3.28
C ASP A 166 8.09 10.48 2.36
N VAL A 167 8.00 9.36 1.67
CA VAL A 167 9.02 8.88 0.73
C VAL A 167 8.69 9.19 -0.74
N THR A 168 7.70 10.04 -1.00
CA THR A 168 7.28 10.42 -2.37
C THR A 168 8.40 11.14 -3.11
N LEU A 169 9.12 12.02 -2.42
CA LEU A 169 10.31 12.70 -2.92
C LEU A 169 11.49 12.15 -2.14
N GLN A 170 12.35 11.41 -2.79
CA GLN A 170 13.57 10.86 -2.17
C GLN A 170 14.68 11.93 -2.11
N ASP A 171 14.36 13.03 -1.45
CA ASP A 171 15.28 14.17 -1.25
C ASP A 171 16.06 14.04 0.09
N GLU A 172 16.97 15.00 0.34
CA GLU A 172 17.79 15.03 1.55
C GLU A 172 16.93 15.12 2.81
N ALA A 173 15.84 15.89 2.79
CA ALA A 173 14.93 16.03 3.91
C ALA A 173 14.21 14.69 4.24
N CYS A 174 13.91 13.88 3.23
CA CYS A 174 13.40 12.53 3.41
C CYS A 174 14.44 11.62 4.10
N GLN A 175 15.70 11.67 3.64
CA GLN A 175 16.79 10.88 4.22
C GLN A 175 17.03 11.24 5.69
N GLU A 176 17.02 12.53 6.04
CA GLU A 176 17.12 12.98 7.42
C GLU A 176 15.98 12.45 8.29
N GLN A 177 14.72 12.49 7.79
CA GLN A 177 13.58 11.97 8.54
C GLN A 177 13.67 10.45 8.73
N LEU A 178 14.12 9.70 7.73
CA LEU A 178 14.35 8.26 7.85
C LEU A 178 15.41 7.95 8.90
N ALA A 179 16.52 8.70 8.90
CA ALA A 179 17.58 8.53 9.87
C ALA A 179 17.13 8.77 11.33
N MET A 180 16.20 9.70 11.54
CA MET A 180 15.68 10.02 12.86
C MET A 180 14.73 8.94 13.43
N CYS A 181 14.37 7.91 12.66
CA CYS A 181 13.44 6.87 13.12
C CYS A 181 14.10 5.80 14.01
N SER A 182 15.44 5.63 13.94
CA SER A 182 16.17 4.72 14.85
C SER A 182 17.65 5.12 14.99
N ASP A 183 18.26 4.72 16.10
CA ASP A 183 19.68 4.97 16.34
C ASP A 183 20.57 4.30 15.28
N GLU A 184 20.24 3.10 14.80
CA GLU A 184 20.98 2.38 13.77
C GLU A 184 20.96 3.11 12.43
N LEU A 185 19.82 3.67 12.04
CA LEU A 185 19.68 4.44 10.81
C LEU A 185 20.40 5.79 10.93
N LEU A 186 20.36 6.39 12.11
CA LEU A 186 21.07 7.65 12.37
C LEU A 186 22.59 7.46 12.27
N GLU A 187 23.14 6.41 12.87
CA GLU A 187 24.56 6.07 12.75
C GLU A 187 24.95 5.85 11.28
N SER A 188 24.18 5.05 10.55
CA SER A 188 24.43 4.82 9.12
C SER A 188 24.41 6.10 8.31
N TYR A 189 23.43 6.96 8.53
CA TYR A 189 23.33 8.26 7.86
C TYR A 189 24.52 9.15 8.15
N MET A 190 24.98 9.20 9.40
CA MET A 190 26.15 9.98 9.81
C MET A 190 27.45 9.47 9.18
N GLU A 191 27.57 8.16 8.96
CA GLU A 191 28.76 7.55 8.36
C GLU A 191 28.79 7.65 6.83
N THR A 192 27.63 7.43 6.18
CA THR A 192 27.54 7.24 4.72
C THR A 192 26.88 8.40 3.98
N GLY A 193 26.17 9.27 4.69
CA GLY A 193 25.40 10.39 4.13
C GLY A 193 24.05 9.98 3.53
N GLY A 194 23.58 8.75 3.77
CA GLY A 194 22.29 8.28 3.26
C GLY A 194 21.85 6.94 3.83
N ILE A 195 20.56 6.61 3.66
CA ILE A 195 19.97 5.32 3.99
C ILE A 195 19.81 4.52 2.71
N THR A 196 20.32 3.30 2.68
CA THR A 196 20.22 2.42 1.51
C THR A 196 18.83 1.79 1.41
N ASP A 197 18.46 1.35 0.18
CA ASP A 197 17.20 0.64 -0.05
C ASP A 197 17.06 -0.63 0.82
N GLU A 198 18.18 -1.33 1.08
CA GLU A 198 18.22 -2.52 1.92
C GLU A 198 17.91 -2.18 3.39
N GLN A 199 18.56 -1.15 3.92
CA GLN A 199 18.30 -0.66 5.28
C GLN A 199 16.85 -0.17 5.46
N LEU A 200 16.32 0.53 4.44
CA LEU A 200 14.93 0.95 4.44
C LEU A 200 13.98 -0.26 4.43
N ALA A 201 14.26 -1.27 3.60
CA ALA A 201 13.45 -2.48 3.54
C ALA A 201 13.44 -3.23 4.88
N ASP A 202 14.59 -3.36 5.53
CA ASP A 202 14.72 -3.98 6.85
C ASP A 202 13.97 -3.19 7.91
N ALA A 203 14.09 -1.87 7.93
CA ALA A 203 13.39 -0.99 8.86
C ALA A 203 11.86 -1.06 8.69
N VAL A 204 11.38 -1.17 7.45
CA VAL A 204 9.95 -1.39 7.16
C VAL A 204 9.51 -2.77 7.63
N ALA A 205 10.28 -3.82 7.36
CA ALA A 205 9.97 -5.19 7.79
C ALA A 205 9.92 -5.31 9.32
N GLN A 206 10.80 -4.59 10.02
CA GLN A 206 10.82 -4.50 11.49
C GLN A 206 9.79 -3.53 12.06
N ARG A 207 9.06 -2.80 11.21
CA ARG A 207 8.06 -1.80 11.59
C ARG A 207 8.64 -0.59 12.35
N THR A 208 9.89 -0.31 12.12
CA THR A 208 10.57 0.88 12.65
C THR A 208 10.19 2.12 11.85
N ILE A 209 9.86 1.95 10.56
CA ILE A 209 9.45 3.01 9.65
C ILE A 209 8.17 2.61 8.93
N PHE A 210 7.29 3.58 8.72
CA PHE A 210 6.08 3.44 7.89
C PHE A 210 6.15 4.40 6.70
N PRO A 211 6.61 3.92 5.53
CA PRO A 211 6.71 4.75 4.35
C PRO A 211 5.35 5.28 3.90
N CYS A 212 5.26 6.57 3.65
CA CYS A 212 4.07 7.24 3.16
C CYS A 212 4.30 7.74 1.74
N CYS A 213 3.46 7.31 0.80
CA CYS A 213 3.45 7.78 -0.58
C CYS A 213 2.15 8.53 -0.86
N ARG A 214 2.17 9.41 -1.86
CA ARG A 214 1.00 10.20 -2.27
C ARG A 214 0.69 10.00 -3.75
N SER A 215 -0.60 10.05 -4.10
CA SER A 215 -0.98 10.16 -5.50
C SER A 215 -0.61 11.56 -6.02
N GLU A 216 0.11 11.58 -7.15
CA GLU A 216 0.32 12.82 -7.91
C GLU A 216 -0.44 12.70 -9.23
N GLU A 217 -1.54 13.43 -9.39
CA GLU A 217 -2.07 13.64 -10.71
C GLU A 217 -1.24 14.71 -11.42
N ARG A 218 -0.43 14.28 -12.38
CA ARG A 218 -0.02 15.20 -13.43
C ARG A 218 -1.29 15.60 -14.15
N ARG A 219 -1.72 16.85 -14.01
CA ARG A 219 -2.66 17.46 -14.94
C ARG A 219 -2.01 17.36 -16.31
N VAL A 220 -2.40 16.35 -17.07
CA VAL A 220 -2.08 16.30 -18.50
C VAL A 220 -2.77 17.53 -19.06
N GLY A 221 -1.97 18.53 -19.38
CA GLY A 221 -2.46 19.79 -19.94
C GLY A 221 -3.33 19.51 -21.15
N LYS A 222 -4.46 20.20 -21.20
CA LYS A 222 -5.31 20.30 -22.37
C LYS A 222 -4.53 20.81 -23.59
#